data_9016176a3b7645296dabab108dc7278f
#
_entry.id   9016176a3b7645296dabab108dc7278f
#
_cell.length_a   1.000
_cell.length_b   1.000
_cell.length_c   1.000
_cell.angle_alpha   90.00
_cell.angle_beta   90.00
_cell.angle_gamma   90.00
#
_symmetry.space_group_name_H-M   'P 1'
#
loop_
_entity.id
_entity.type
_entity.pdbx_description
1 polymer ?
#
loop_
_entity_poly.entity_id
_entity_poly.type
_entity_poly.pdbx_seq_one_letter_code
_entity_poly.pdbx_strand_id
1 'polypeptide(L)'
;MMVKFGKKIVKFRVPILILSILLLIPSALGYLHTRINYDVLTYLPDNIETMKGQDILVNDFGTGAFSMFIVDGMEDKDVSKLKQKIEKVDHVKDVIWYDSIADISMPKSMLPTKVYDAFNSETGTMMAIFFDEGTSSDGTMEAISEIRSLAGEQCFLSGMSAVVTDTKELAEKETPLYVLIAVVLAMIVLGLTMESFFVPILFMLSIGIAIVYN
;
A
#
# COMPACT_ATOMS: atom_id res chain seq x y z
N MET A 1 23.33 -43.96 -3.11
CA MET A 1 22.15 -43.39 -3.79
C MET A 1 22.40 -41.99 -4.38
N MET A 2 22.97 -41.06 -3.63
CA MET A 2 23.28 -39.67 -4.04
C MET A 2 24.17 -39.55 -5.29
N VAL A 3 25.27 -40.37 -5.41
CA VAL A 3 26.20 -40.31 -6.56
C VAL A 3 25.51 -40.68 -7.89
N LYS A 4 24.57 -41.62 -7.89
CA LYS A 4 23.79 -41.97 -9.09
C LYS A 4 22.83 -40.86 -9.49
N PHE A 5 22.23 -40.18 -8.50
CA PHE A 5 21.36 -39.05 -8.71
C PHE A 5 22.12 -37.84 -9.30
N GLY A 6 23.27 -37.48 -8.73
CA GLY A 6 24.13 -36.41 -9.25
C GLY A 6 24.60 -36.67 -10.70
N LYS A 7 25.02 -37.91 -11.03
CA LYS A 7 25.38 -38.27 -12.41
C LYS A 7 24.20 -38.12 -13.38
N LYS A 8 22.95 -38.36 -12.92
CA LYS A 8 21.75 -38.24 -13.73
C LYS A 8 21.44 -36.76 -14.01
N ILE A 9 21.58 -35.88 -12.99
CA ILE A 9 21.41 -34.41 -13.14
C ILE A 9 22.42 -33.85 -14.14
N VAL A 10 23.71 -34.21 -14.02
CA VAL A 10 24.75 -33.80 -14.93
C VAL A 10 24.50 -34.25 -16.37
N LYS A 11 23.99 -35.48 -16.54
CA LYS A 11 23.61 -35.98 -17.88
C LYS A 11 22.46 -35.22 -18.50
N PHE A 12 21.49 -34.75 -17.71
CA PHE A 12 20.30 -34.01 -18.15
C PHE A 12 20.45 -32.49 -17.98
N ARG A 13 21.67 -31.98 -17.81
CA ARG A 13 21.93 -30.54 -17.57
C ARG A 13 21.29 -29.60 -18.60
N VAL A 14 21.35 -29.95 -19.89
CA VAL A 14 20.81 -29.08 -20.96
C VAL A 14 19.28 -29.08 -20.95
N PRO A 15 18.56 -30.21 -20.92
CA PRO A 15 17.09 -30.21 -20.78
C PRO A 15 16.62 -29.54 -19.49
N ILE A 16 17.32 -29.68 -18.36
CA ILE A 16 16.97 -29.01 -17.11
C ILE A 16 17.11 -27.49 -17.25
N LEU A 17 18.20 -27.01 -17.88
CA LEU A 17 18.42 -25.59 -18.13
C LEU A 17 17.33 -25.01 -19.05
N ILE A 18 16.99 -25.70 -20.13
CA ILE A 18 15.94 -25.27 -21.07
C ILE A 18 14.59 -25.21 -20.32
N LEU A 19 14.26 -26.24 -19.55
CA LEU A 19 13.01 -26.28 -18.77
C LEU A 19 12.98 -25.14 -17.75
N SER A 20 14.08 -24.85 -17.06
CA SER A 20 14.20 -23.74 -16.12
C SER A 20 13.94 -22.41 -16.80
N ILE A 21 14.58 -22.13 -17.96
CA ILE A 21 14.35 -20.90 -18.73
C ILE A 21 12.89 -20.80 -19.19
N LEU A 22 12.31 -21.91 -19.62
CA LEU A 22 10.91 -21.94 -20.09
C LEU A 22 9.92 -21.65 -18.96
N LEU A 23 10.21 -22.09 -17.74
CA LEU A 23 9.40 -21.83 -16.54
C LEU A 23 9.49 -20.37 -16.06
N LEU A 24 10.53 -19.59 -16.46
CA LEU A 24 10.58 -18.16 -16.15
C LEU A 24 9.44 -17.37 -16.80
N ILE A 25 8.95 -17.81 -17.96
CA ILE A 25 7.85 -17.11 -18.65
C ILE A 25 6.56 -17.12 -17.82
N PRO A 26 6.01 -18.28 -17.42
CA PRO A 26 4.81 -18.29 -16.58
C PRO A 26 5.04 -17.67 -15.21
N SER A 27 6.23 -17.76 -14.63
CA SER A 27 6.56 -17.10 -13.35
C SER A 27 6.53 -15.58 -13.48
N ALA A 28 7.10 -15.01 -14.54
CA ALA A 28 7.04 -13.58 -14.80
C ALA A 28 5.60 -13.09 -15.02
N LEU A 29 4.78 -13.86 -15.74
CA LEU A 29 3.35 -13.57 -15.90
C LEU A 29 2.60 -13.67 -14.57
N GLY A 30 2.90 -14.66 -13.75
CA GLY A 30 2.36 -14.81 -12.40
C GLY A 30 2.69 -13.61 -11.52
N TYR A 31 3.94 -13.17 -11.52
CA TYR A 31 4.37 -11.99 -10.76
C TYR A 31 3.56 -10.73 -11.10
N LEU A 32 3.31 -10.49 -12.39
CA LEU A 32 2.53 -9.32 -12.84
C LEU A 32 1.04 -9.38 -12.40
N HIS A 33 0.51 -10.56 -12.08
CA HIS A 33 -0.88 -10.76 -11.66
C HIS A 33 -1.00 -11.02 -10.15
N THR A 34 0.11 -11.19 -9.44
CA THR A 34 0.10 -11.44 -8.00
C THR A 34 0.06 -10.12 -7.26
N ARG A 35 -0.92 -9.96 -6.37
CA ARG A 35 -1.04 -8.79 -5.49
C ARG A 35 -0.53 -9.13 -4.11
N ILE A 36 0.26 -8.23 -3.55
CA ILE A 36 0.63 -8.31 -2.13
C ILE A 36 -0.50 -7.66 -1.35
N ASN A 37 -1.12 -8.44 -0.46
CA ASN A 37 -2.18 -7.94 0.40
C ASN A 37 -1.57 -7.30 1.65
N TYR A 38 -1.69 -5.99 1.78
CA TYR A 38 -1.24 -5.22 2.94
C TYR A 38 -2.33 -5.08 4.01
N ASP A 39 -3.52 -5.67 3.79
CA ASP A 39 -4.63 -5.60 4.74
C ASP A 39 -4.43 -6.55 5.90
N VAL A 40 -4.12 -5.99 7.05
CA VAL A 40 -3.97 -6.73 8.31
C VAL A 40 -5.29 -7.43 8.71
N LEU A 41 -6.43 -6.85 8.33
CA LEU A 41 -7.74 -7.41 8.64
C LEU A 41 -7.98 -8.77 7.96
N THR A 42 -7.43 -8.97 6.77
CA THR A 42 -7.56 -10.25 6.04
C THR A 42 -6.94 -11.45 6.79
N TYR A 43 -6.02 -11.20 7.72
CA TYR A 43 -5.40 -12.25 8.55
C TYR A 43 -6.19 -12.54 9.83
N LEU A 44 -7.27 -11.81 10.09
CA LEU A 44 -8.11 -12.02 11.25
C LEU A 44 -9.20 -13.06 10.95
N PRO A 45 -9.60 -13.88 11.95
CA PRO A 45 -10.72 -14.80 11.78
C PRO A 45 -12.05 -14.06 11.53
N ASP A 46 -12.86 -14.55 10.59
CA ASP A 46 -14.16 -13.92 10.21
C ASP A 46 -15.18 -13.83 11.36
N ASN A 47 -15.01 -14.64 12.40
CA ASN A 47 -15.97 -14.74 13.51
C ASN A 47 -15.81 -13.67 14.60
N ILE A 48 -14.76 -12.85 14.55
CA ILE A 48 -14.54 -11.77 15.54
C ILE A 48 -15.44 -10.57 15.28
N GLU A 49 -15.71 -9.79 16.33
CA GLU A 49 -16.59 -8.62 16.24
C GLU A 49 -16.10 -7.57 15.24
N THR A 50 -14.80 -7.36 15.15
CA THR A 50 -14.19 -6.40 14.20
C THR A 50 -14.53 -6.76 12.76
N MET A 51 -14.42 -8.04 12.38
CA MET A 51 -14.75 -8.47 11.02
C MET A 51 -16.23 -8.36 10.70
N LYS A 52 -17.09 -8.73 11.66
CA LYS A 52 -18.53 -8.54 11.53
C LYS A 52 -18.92 -7.08 11.40
N GLY A 53 -18.28 -6.19 12.17
CA GLY A 53 -18.47 -4.75 12.07
C GLY A 53 -18.03 -4.20 10.71
N GLN A 54 -16.91 -4.67 10.17
CA GLN A 54 -16.43 -4.31 8.84
C GLN A 54 -17.40 -4.77 7.75
N ASP A 55 -17.91 -5.99 7.83
CA ASP A 55 -18.89 -6.52 6.88
C ASP A 55 -20.19 -5.67 6.88
N ILE A 56 -20.67 -5.25 8.04
CA ILE A 56 -21.83 -4.35 8.15
C ILE A 56 -21.50 -3.00 7.52
N LEU A 57 -20.34 -2.41 7.79
CA LEU A 57 -19.93 -1.13 7.20
C LEU A 57 -19.90 -1.19 5.68
N VAL A 58 -19.35 -2.26 5.11
CA VAL A 58 -19.26 -2.43 3.65
C VAL A 58 -20.61 -2.74 3.05
N ASN A 59 -21.35 -3.71 3.58
CA ASN A 59 -22.56 -4.26 2.95
C ASN A 59 -23.81 -3.41 3.21
N ASP A 60 -23.97 -2.89 4.43
CA ASP A 60 -25.18 -2.16 4.81
C ASP A 60 -25.02 -0.65 4.64
N PHE A 61 -23.84 -0.11 4.96
CA PHE A 61 -23.54 1.32 4.82
C PHE A 61 -22.81 1.66 3.52
N GLY A 62 -22.31 0.67 2.80
CA GLY A 62 -21.56 0.85 1.56
C GLY A 62 -20.26 1.64 1.75
N THR A 63 -19.71 1.67 2.95
CA THR A 63 -18.48 2.40 3.30
C THR A 63 -17.40 1.39 3.62
N GLY A 64 -16.42 1.28 2.74
CA GLY A 64 -15.34 0.30 2.88
C GLY A 64 -14.21 0.78 3.78
N ALA A 65 -13.86 2.05 3.66
CA ALA A 65 -12.74 2.65 4.38
C ALA A 65 -12.99 4.14 4.64
N PHE A 66 -12.22 4.73 5.56
CA PHE A 66 -12.22 6.16 5.78
C PHE A 66 -10.83 6.68 6.14
N SER A 67 -10.61 7.96 5.85
CA SER A 67 -9.41 8.71 6.23
C SER A 67 -9.80 10.06 6.81
N MET A 68 -8.92 10.62 7.62
CA MET A 68 -9.02 11.99 8.13
C MET A 68 -8.10 12.89 7.33
N PHE A 69 -8.63 13.97 6.81
CA PHE A 69 -7.89 14.97 6.06
C PHE A 69 -7.84 16.27 6.87
N ILE A 70 -6.65 16.66 7.25
CA ILE A 70 -6.38 17.82 8.11
C ILE A 70 -5.79 18.92 7.22
N VAL A 71 -6.31 20.11 7.36
CA VAL A 71 -5.83 21.32 6.65
C VAL A 71 -5.45 22.36 7.69
N ASP A 72 -4.21 22.83 7.66
CA ASP A 72 -3.67 23.83 8.61
C ASP A 72 -3.46 25.16 7.92
N GLY A 73 -3.96 26.25 8.52
CA GLY A 73 -3.71 27.62 8.09
C GLY A 73 -4.30 28.03 6.74
N MET A 74 -5.29 27.31 6.21
CA MET A 74 -5.97 27.64 4.94
C MET A 74 -7.31 28.33 5.20
N GLU A 75 -7.71 29.26 4.32
CA GLU A 75 -9.02 29.90 4.40
C GLU A 75 -10.15 28.93 4.05
N ASP A 76 -11.29 29.01 4.73
CA ASP A 76 -12.44 28.11 4.56
C ASP A 76 -12.94 28.03 3.11
N LYS A 77 -12.86 29.11 2.35
CA LYS A 77 -13.23 29.12 0.92
C LYS A 77 -12.32 28.22 0.08
N ASP A 78 -11.04 28.17 0.40
CA ASP A 78 -10.08 27.35 -0.33
C ASP A 78 -10.15 25.90 0.13
N VAL A 79 -10.42 25.67 1.42
CA VAL A 79 -10.75 24.34 1.96
C VAL A 79 -12.00 23.77 1.27
N SER A 80 -13.06 24.56 1.09
CA SER A 80 -14.27 24.15 0.38
C SER A 80 -14.00 23.79 -1.09
N LYS A 81 -13.17 24.58 -1.79
CA LYS A 81 -12.76 24.22 -3.16
C LYS A 81 -11.95 22.93 -3.22
N LEU A 82 -11.09 22.73 -2.23
CA LEU A 82 -10.29 21.50 -2.11
C LEU A 82 -11.20 20.29 -1.84
N LYS A 83 -12.17 20.43 -0.91
CA LYS A 83 -13.21 19.43 -0.67
C LYS A 83 -13.91 19.01 -1.96
N GLN A 84 -14.39 20.00 -2.75
CA GLN A 84 -15.07 19.75 -4.03
C GLN A 84 -14.19 19.04 -5.08
N LYS A 85 -12.87 19.19 -5.00
CA LYS A 85 -11.95 18.41 -5.84
C LYS A 85 -11.80 17.00 -5.34
N ILE A 86 -11.67 16.83 -4.02
CA ILE A 86 -11.56 15.50 -3.38
C ILE A 86 -12.83 14.67 -3.62
N GLU A 87 -14.01 15.27 -3.55
CA GLU A 87 -15.30 14.61 -3.84
C GLU A 87 -15.41 14.07 -5.29
N LYS A 88 -14.57 14.54 -6.20
CA LYS A 88 -14.54 14.10 -7.60
C LYS A 88 -13.50 13.04 -7.90
N VAL A 89 -12.67 12.71 -6.93
CA VAL A 89 -11.67 11.65 -7.06
C VAL A 89 -12.41 10.30 -7.12
N ASP A 90 -12.01 9.47 -8.04
CA ASP A 90 -12.57 8.12 -8.17
C ASP A 90 -12.39 7.34 -6.86
N HIS A 91 -13.36 6.48 -6.51
CA HIS A 91 -13.42 5.72 -5.26
C HIS A 91 -13.61 6.55 -3.98
N VAL A 92 -13.74 7.88 -4.05
CA VAL A 92 -14.22 8.71 -2.95
C VAL A 92 -15.75 8.67 -2.95
N LYS A 93 -16.32 8.14 -1.89
CA LYS A 93 -17.77 8.04 -1.72
C LYS A 93 -18.39 9.32 -1.19
N ASP A 94 -17.78 9.89 -0.16
CA ASP A 94 -18.31 11.08 0.53
C ASP A 94 -17.19 11.80 1.29
N VAL A 95 -17.35 13.12 1.46
CA VAL A 95 -16.44 13.96 2.25
C VAL A 95 -17.24 14.78 3.24
N ILE A 96 -17.15 14.45 4.51
CA ILE A 96 -17.86 15.13 5.59
C ILE A 96 -16.97 16.17 6.23
N TRP A 97 -17.42 17.41 6.18
CA TRP A 97 -16.83 18.56 6.84
C TRP A 97 -17.91 19.35 7.56
N TYR A 98 -17.59 20.39 8.30
CA TYR A 98 -18.63 21.16 9.01
C TYR A 98 -19.64 21.82 8.06
N ASP A 99 -19.28 22.07 6.79
CA ASP A 99 -20.20 22.60 5.76
C ASP A 99 -21.34 21.64 5.40
N SER A 100 -21.19 20.35 5.72
CA SER A 100 -22.25 19.36 5.59
C SER A 100 -23.33 19.52 6.67
N ILE A 101 -23.06 20.32 7.73
CA ILE A 101 -23.94 20.53 8.87
C ILE A 101 -24.42 21.98 8.95
N ALA A 102 -23.57 22.93 8.55
CA ALA A 102 -23.82 24.35 8.63
C ALA A 102 -23.31 25.09 7.38
N ASP A 103 -23.97 26.18 7.00
CA ASP A 103 -23.54 26.99 5.85
C ASP A 103 -22.16 27.62 6.10
N ILE A 104 -21.26 27.51 5.13
CA ILE A 104 -19.90 28.06 5.20
C ILE A 104 -19.86 29.59 5.37
N SER A 105 -20.93 30.29 4.97
CA SER A 105 -21.06 31.72 5.18
C SER A 105 -21.39 32.10 6.63
N MET A 106 -21.80 31.13 7.45
CA MET A 106 -22.06 31.33 8.86
C MET A 106 -20.75 31.53 9.63
N PRO A 107 -20.61 32.60 10.46
CA PRO A 107 -19.45 32.75 11.30
C PRO A 107 -19.25 31.52 12.20
N LYS A 108 -18.02 31.00 12.27
CA LYS A 108 -17.69 29.81 13.09
C LYS A 108 -18.08 29.96 14.57
N SER A 109 -18.13 31.21 15.09
CA SER A 109 -18.58 31.53 16.43
C SER A 109 -20.06 31.26 16.70
N MET A 110 -20.85 31.08 15.64
CA MET A 110 -22.30 30.73 15.75
C MET A 110 -22.54 29.23 15.68
N LEU A 111 -21.52 28.43 15.38
CA LEU A 111 -21.63 26.97 15.40
C LEU A 111 -21.80 26.46 16.83
N PRO A 112 -22.62 25.42 17.05
CA PRO A 112 -22.63 24.72 18.35
C PRO A 112 -21.19 24.27 18.69
N THR A 113 -20.76 24.51 19.93
CA THR A 113 -19.38 24.19 20.37
C THR A 113 -18.94 22.77 20.02
N LYS A 114 -19.85 21.80 20.18
CA LYS A 114 -19.58 20.39 19.85
C LYS A 114 -19.27 20.18 18.36
N VAL A 115 -19.94 20.92 17.47
CA VAL A 115 -19.70 20.83 16.02
C VAL A 115 -18.41 21.55 15.68
N TYR A 116 -18.17 22.73 16.26
CA TYR A 116 -16.92 23.45 16.07
C TYR A 116 -15.72 22.61 16.48
N ASP A 117 -15.72 22.09 17.71
CA ASP A 117 -14.61 21.31 18.28
C ASP A 117 -14.36 19.97 17.55
N ALA A 118 -15.39 19.41 16.89
CA ALA A 118 -15.25 18.19 16.13
C ALA A 118 -14.48 18.35 14.80
N PHE A 119 -14.56 19.55 14.21
CA PHE A 119 -13.98 19.80 12.88
C PHE A 119 -12.89 20.86 12.87
N ASN A 120 -12.74 21.66 13.89
CA ASN A 120 -11.83 22.78 13.89
C ASN A 120 -10.95 22.82 15.12
N SER A 121 -9.72 23.29 14.94
CA SER A 121 -8.79 23.70 15.98
C SER A 121 -8.47 25.20 15.88
N GLU A 122 -7.48 25.69 16.63
CA GLU A 122 -7.08 27.11 16.57
C GLU A 122 -6.64 27.53 15.18
N THR A 123 -5.90 26.70 14.46
CA THR A 123 -5.29 27.00 13.16
C THR A 123 -5.75 26.08 12.03
N GLY A 124 -6.33 24.95 12.35
CA GLY A 124 -6.64 23.91 11.38
C GLY A 124 -8.09 23.49 11.36
N THR A 125 -8.45 22.82 10.29
CA THR A 125 -9.75 22.16 10.16
C THR A 125 -9.54 20.72 9.67
N MET A 126 -10.51 19.85 9.97
CA MET A 126 -10.45 18.42 9.63
C MET A 126 -11.72 18.02 8.89
N MET A 127 -11.58 17.18 7.89
CA MET A 127 -12.69 16.51 7.22
C MET A 127 -12.49 15.00 7.23
N ALA A 128 -13.59 14.25 7.22
CA ALA A 128 -13.58 12.81 7.07
C ALA A 128 -13.87 12.45 5.62
N ILE A 129 -13.00 11.65 5.01
CA ILE A 129 -13.15 11.16 3.64
C ILE A 129 -13.52 9.69 3.73
N PHE A 130 -14.62 9.31 3.09
CA PHE A 130 -15.11 7.94 3.01
C PHE A 130 -14.88 7.38 1.62
N PHE A 131 -14.45 6.13 1.56
CA PHE A 131 -14.20 5.41 0.31
C PHE A 131 -15.24 4.32 0.11
N ASP A 132 -15.51 3.98 -1.14
CA ASP A 132 -16.47 2.93 -1.53
C ASP A 132 -15.87 1.52 -1.40
N GLU A 133 -14.56 1.42 -1.40
CA GLU A 133 -13.82 0.16 -1.28
C GLU A 133 -13.13 0.01 0.08
N GLY A 134 -12.59 -1.20 0.34
CA GLY A 134 -11.88 -1.52 1.59
C GLY A 134 -10.54 -0.81 1.73
N THR A 135 -10.02 -0.80 2.96
CA THR A 135 -8.82 -0.06 3.38
C THR A 135 -7.56 -0.32 2.53
N SER A 136 -7.41 -1.54 2.01
CA SER A 136 -6.25 -1.98 1.22
C SER A 136 -6.57 -2.28 -0.24
N SER A 137 -7.75 -1.89 -0.72
CA SER A 137 -8.09 -2.01 -2.12
C SER A 137 -7.25 -1.07 -2.99
N ASP A 138 -7.04 -1.46 -4.24
CA ASP A 138 -6.28 -0.63 -5.18
C ASP A 138 -6.98 0.70 -5.40
N GLY A 139 -8.32 0.72 -5.52
CA GLY A 139 -9.09 1.94 -5.71
C GLY A 139 -8.94 2.92 -4.55
N THR A 140 -9.01 2.44 -3.29
CA THR A 140 -8.77 3.29 -2.11
C THR A 140 -7.34 3.83 -2.08
N MET A 141 -6.33 3.02 -2.43
CA MET A 141 -4.93 3.46 -2.46
C MET A 141 -4.66 4.47 -3.58
N GLU A 142 -5.27 4.27 -4.77
CA GLU A 142 -5.20 5.23 -5.88
C GLU A 142 -5.86 6.56 -5.49
N ALA A 143 -7.05 6.52 -4.90
CA ALA A 143 -7.74 7.71 -4.39
C ALA A 143 -6.88 8.48 -3.37
N ILE A 144 -6.23 7.78 -2.42
CA ILE A 144 -5.34 8.39 -1.44
C ILE A 144 -4.15 9.08 -2.12
N SER A 145 -3.52 8.43 -3.10
CA SER A 145 -2.39 8.99 -3.85
C SER A 145 -2.83 10.22 -4.68
N GLU A 146 -4.02 10.18 -5.30
CA GLU A 146 -4.58 11.30 -6.02
C GLU A 146 -4.93 12.47 -5.09
N ILE A 147 -5.59 12.22 -3.95
CA ILE A 147 -5.89 13.24 -2.92
C ILE A 147 -4.61 13.93 -2.46
N ARG A 148 -3.53 13.18 -2.23
CA ARG A 148 -2.23 13.75 -1.86
C ARG A 148 -1.64 14.63 -2.96
N SER A 149 -1.84 14.29 -4.21
CA SER A 149 -1.40 15.11 -5.34
C SER A 149 -2.16 16.43 -5.44
N LEU A 150 -3.42 16.46 -5.00
CA LEU A 150 -4.26 17.67 -4.93
C LEU A 150 -3.95 18.51 -3.69
N ALA A 151 -3.41 17.88 -2.64
CA ALA A 151 -3.11 18.50 -1.36
C ALA A 151 -1.82 19.34 -1.45
N GLY A 152 -1.84 20.53 -0.82
CA GLY A 152 -0.65 21.35 -0.62
C GLY A 152 0.16 20.95 0.62
N GLU A 153 1.26 21.66 0.87
CA GLU A 153 2.13 21.43 2.05
C GLU A 153 1.42 21.61 3.40
N GLN A 154 0.27 22.29 3.41
CA GLN A 154 -0.54 22.55 4.61
C GLN A 154 -1.59 21.45 4.88
N CYS A 155 -1.58 20.39 4.08
CA CYS A 155 -2.60 19.33 4.13
C CYS A 155 -1.97 18.00 4.53
N PHE A 156 -2.66 17.28 5.43
CA PHE A 156 -2.18 16.01 5.96
C PHE A 156 -3.31 14.99 5.89
N LEU A 157 -3.07 13.87 5.20
CA LEU A 157 -3.99 12.74 5.16
C LEU A 157 -3.54 11.68 6.15
N SER A 158 -4.44 11.28 7.04
CA SER A 158 -4.19 10.29 8.09
C SER A 158 -5.33 9.28 8.18
N GLY A 159 -5.14 8.22 8.93
CA GLY A 159 -6.09 7.14 9.09
C GLY A 159 -5.54 5.81 8.61
N MET A 160 -6.26 4.71 8.87
CA MET A 160 -5.78 3.36 8.58
C MET A 160 -5.49 3.17 7.09
N SER A 161 -6.35 3.69 6.21
CA SER A 161 -6.17 3.58 4.76
C SER A 161 -4.91 4.30 4.29
N ALA A 162 -4.63 5.50 4.82
CA ALA A 162 -3.41 6.23 4.53
C ALA A 162 -2.16 5.48 5.02
N VAL A 163 -2.20 4.90 6.23
CA VAL A 163 -1.09 4.11 6.79
C VAL A 163 -0.80 2.88 5.93
N VAL A 164 -1.82 2.17 5.46
CA VAL A 164 -1.66 1.00 4.59
C VAL A 164 -1.03 1.41 3.26
N THR A 165 -1.50 2.51 2.66
CA THR A 165 -0.93 3.06 1.41
C THR A 165 0.53 3.44 1.61
N ASP A 166 0.87 4.16 2.68
CA ASP A 166 2.25 4.55 2.99
C ASP A 166 3.16 3.34 3.19
N THR A 167 2.66 2.32 3.89
CA THR A 167 3.41 1.08 4.13
C THR A 167 3.72 0.36 2.81
N LYS A 168 2.76 0.31 1.89
CA LYS A 168 2.95 -0.26 0.55
C LYS A 168 3.99 0.54 -0.24
N GLU A 169 3.78 1.86 -0.37
CA GLU A 169 4.69 2.73 -1.13
C GLU A 169 6.12 2.70 -0.58
N LEU A 170 6.27 2.71 0.75
CA LEU A 170 7.57 2.63 1.40
C LEU A 170 8.22 1.27 1.15
N ALA A 171 7.49 0.16 1.29
CA ALA A 171 7.98 -1.18 1.02
C ALA A 171 8.44 -1.32 -0.45
N GLU A 172 7.65 -0.87 -1.41
CA GLU A 172 7.99 -0.92 -2.83
C GLU A 172 9.23 -0.07 -3.16
N LYS A 173 9.38 1.09 -2.53
CA LYS A 173 10.51 1.99 -2.74
C LYS A 173 11.81 1.50 -2.10
N GLU A 174 11.74 0.94 -0.90
CA GLU A 174 12.92 0.57 -0.13
C GLU A 174 13.41 -0.85 -0.40
N THR A 175 12.51 -1.78 -0.73
CA THR A 175 12.84 -3.18 -0.98
C THR A 175 13.98 -3.37 -1.99
N PRO A 176 14.01 -2.70 -3.16
CA PRO A 176 15.11 -2.87 -4.12
C PRO A 176 16.47 -2.49 -3.54
N LEU A 177 16.54 -1.43 -2.72
CA LEU A 177 17.78 -1.00 -2.08
C LEU A 177 18.27 -2.02 -1.05
N TYR A 178 17.37 -2.52 -0.19
CA TYR A 178 17.75 -3.54 0.80
C TYR A 178 18.18 -4.86 0.15
N VAL A 179 17.49 -5.27 -0.91
CA VAL A 179 17.87 -6.45 -1.69
C VAL A 179 19.26 -6.26 -2.29
N LEU A 180 19.57 -5.09 -2.88
CA LEU A 180 20.89 -4.80 -3.43
C LEU A 180 21.97 -4.88 -2.35
N ILE A 181 21.76 -4.27 -1.19
CA ILE A 181 22.71 -4.31 -0.06
C ILE A 181 22.92 -5.77 0.38
N ALA A 182 21.85 -6.54 0.53
CA ALA A 182 21.93 -7.95 0.92
C ALA A 182 22.73 -8.80 -0.08
N VAL A 183 22.51 -8.58 -1.38
CA VAL A 183 23.27 -9.26 -2.46
C VAL A 183 24.76 -8.90 -2.39
N VAL A 184 25.10 -7.62 -2.23
CA VAL A 184 26.50 -7.18 -2.12
C VAL A 184 27.19 -7.80 -0.89
N LEU A 185 26.53 -7.78 0.27
CA LEU A 185 27.07 -8.39 1.49
C LEU A 185 27.25 -9.91 1.33
N ALA A 186 26.28 -10.59 0.75
CA ALA A 186 26.36 -12.02 0.48
C ALA A 186 27.52 -12.33 -0.49
N MET A 187 27.71 -11.55 -1.53
CA MET A 187 28.83 -11.70 -2.47
C MET A 187 30.19 -11.51 -1.78
N ILE A 188 30.31 -10.54 -0.88
CA ILE A 188 31.56 -10.32 -0.11
C ILE A 188 31.84 -11.54 0.77
N VAL A 189 30.86 -12.00 1.55
CA VAL A 189 31.02 -13.14 2.45
C VAL A 189 31.38 -14.42 1.67
N LEU A 190 30.64 -14.71 0.60
CA LEU A 190 30.92 -15.86 -0.25
C LEU A 190 32.28 -15.78 -0.95
N GLY A 191 32.69 -14.57 -1.41
CA GLY A 191 33.98 -14.32 -2.02
C GLY A 191 35.15 -14.53 -1.06
N LEU A 192 34.95 -14.22 0.25
CA LEU A 192 35.97 -14.43 1.29
C LEU A 192 36.04 -15.90 1.76
N THR A 193 34.94 -16.64 1.68
CA THR A 193 34.85 -18.03 2.19
C THR A 193 35.12 -19.08 1.12
N MET A 194 34.95 -18.72 -0.18
CA MET A 194 35.11 -19.66 -1.29
C MET A 194 36.45 -19.42 -2.03
N GLU A 195 37.11 -20.48 -2.47
CA GLU A 195 38.35 -20.43 -3.20
C GLU A 195 38.18 -20.00 -4.69
N SER A 196 36.95 -19.74 -5.14
CA SER A 196 36.63 -19.39 -6.54
C SER A 196 35.61 -18.24 -6.60
N PHE A 197 35.93 -17.23 -7.37
CA PHE A 197 35.05 -16.08 -7.65
C PHE A 197 33.83 -16.44 -8.52
N PHE A 198 33.88 -17.51 -9.29
CA PHE A 198 32.72 -17.94 -10.11
C PHE A 198 31.61 -18.60 -9.33
N VAL A 199 31.94 -19.31 -8.24
CA VAL A 199 30.96 -20.03 -7.43
C VAL A 199 29.95 -19.07 -6.76
N PRO A 200 30.35 -17.97 -6.12
CA PRO A 200 29.43 -16.96 -5.59
C PRO A 200 28.47 -16.38 -6.64
N ILE A 201 28.98 -16.07 -7.82
CA ILE A 201 28.16 -15.52 -8.92
C ILE A 201 27.09 -16.51 -9.37
N LEU A 202 27.46 -17.77 -9.61
CA LEU A 202 26.52 -18.83 -9.99
C LEU A 202 25.49 -19.10 -8.89
N PHE A 203 25.91 -19.03 -7.63
CA PHE A 203 25.04 -19.20 -6.50
C PHE A 203 24.01 -18.08 -6.39
N MET A 204 24.44 -16.82 -6.51
CA MET A 204 23.55 -15.67 -6.52
C MET A 204 22.59 -15.69 -7.72
N LEU A 205 23.08 -16.08 -8.90
CA LEU A 205 22.24 -16.25 -10.08
C LEU A 205 21.15 -17.33 -9.84
N SER A 206 21.51 -18.44 -9.22
CA SER A 206 20.56 -19.52 -8.88
C SER A 206 19.50 -19.04 -7.89
N ILE A 207 19.90 -18.27 -6.88
CA ILE A 207 18.96 -17.66 -5.91
C ILE A 207 18.04 -16.65 -6.61
N GLY A 208 18.62 -15.78 -7.49
CA GLY A 208 17.82 -14.81 -8.25
C GLY A 208 16.77 -15.48 -9.11
N ILE A 209 17.11 -16.57 -9.81
CA ILE A 209 16.15 -17.36 -10.58
C ILE A 209 15.09 -17.98 -9.66
N ALA A 210 15.48 -18.49 -8.49
CA ALA A 210 14.53 -19.07 -7.53
C ALA A 210 13.54 -18.03 -6.98
N ILE A 211 14.00 -16.78 -6.76
CA ILE A 211 13.12 -15.67 -6.34
C ILE A 211 12.11 -15.33 -7.43
N VAL A 212 12.54 -15.31 -8.70
CA VAL A 212 11.63 -15.05 -9.83
C VAL A 212 10.58 -16.16 -10.00
N TYR A 213 10.86 -17.38 -9.54
CA TYR A 213 9.89 -18.49 -9.57
C TYR A 213 8.83 -18.41 -8.45
N ASN A 214 9.08 -17.66 -7.41
CA ASN A 214 8.18 -17.56 -6.26
C ASN A 214 7.13 -16.46 -6.48
#